data_69c321615538b6ec10b1474d4857ee03
#
_entry.id   69c321615538b6ec10b1474d4857ee03
#
_cell.length_a   1.000
_cell.length_b   1.000
_cell.length_c   1.000
_cell.angle_alpha   90.00
_cell.angle_beta   90.00
_cell.angle_gamma   90.00
#
_symmetry.space_group_name_H-M   'P 1'
#
loop_
_entity.id
_entity.type
_entity.pdbx_description
1 polymer ?
#
loop_
_entity_poly.entity_id
_entity_poly.type
_entity_poly.pdbx_seq_one_letter_code
_entity_poly.pdbx_strand_id
1 'polypeptide(L)'
;MVTLCIRYKFNPDKITGIQEYFENEQRVIERSGGKIVGYFLPTDFAGPTDEAIGLIDIPSVSVYEDYRQRLADDPEHKANVAALTASGATVSMVRSFIRRVPVQ
;
A
#
# COMPACT_ATOMS: atom_id res chain seq x y z
N MET A 1 -4.71 6.29 16.96
CA MET A 1 -4.13 5.58 15.81
C MET A 1 -5.20 5.36 14.75
N VAL A 2 -4.89 5.61 13.52
CA VAL A 2 -5.76 5.33 12.38
C VAL A 2 -5.07 4.37 11.44
N THR A 3 -5.83 3.67 10.62
CA THR A 3 -5.28 2.76 9.62
C THR A 3 -5.56 3.34 8.25
N LEU A 4 -4.50 3.55 7.48
CA LEU A 4 -4.61 3.90 6.07
C LEU A 4 -4.91 2.63 5.31
N CYS A 5 -6.02 2.61 4.58
CA CYS A 5 -6.40 1.50 3.71
C CYS A 5 -6.22 1.96 2.27
N ILE A 6 -5.36 1.28 1.54
CA ILE A 6 -5.14 1.55 0.13
C ILE A 6 -5.70 0.39 -0.67
N ARG A 7 -6.65 0.68 -1.55
CA ARG A 7 -7.20 -0.32 -2.47
C ARG A 7 -6.59 -0.09 -3.83
N TYR A 8 -5.97 -1.15 -4.35
CA TYR A 8 -5.33 -1.13 -5.66
C TYR A 8 -6.17 -1.93 -6.63
N LYS A 9 -6.52 -1.33 -7.76
CA LYS A 9 -7.03 -2.09 -8.88
C LYS A 9 -5.88 -2.34 -9.84
N PHE A 10 -5.65 -3.59 -10.21
CA PHE A 10 -4.49 -3.95 -11.01
C PHE A 10 -4.86 -4.95 -12.10
N ASN A 11 -3.95 -5.11 -13.07
CA ASN A 11 -4.09 -6.11 -14.12
C ASN A 11 -3.62 -7.47 -13.58
N PRO A 12 -4.52 -8.48 -13.45
CA PRO A 12 -4.15 -9.79 -12.92
C PRO A 12 -3.01 -10.48 -13.69
N ASP A 13 -2.89 -10.21 -14.99
CA ASP A 13 -1.81 -10.77 -15.80
C ASP A 13 -0.43 -10.24 -15.42
N LYS A 14 -0.39 -9.16 -14.63
CA LYS A 14 0.83 -8.48 -14.20
C LYS A 14 0.97 -8.48 -12.70
N ILE A 15 0.42 -9.47 -12.02
CA ILE A 15 0.43 -9.58 -10.56
C ILE A 15 1.84 -9.54 -9.98
N THR A 16 2.83 -10.07 -10.69
CA THR A 16 4.23 -10.03 -10.25
C THR A 16 4.71 -8.61 -10.01
N GLY A 17 4.32 -7.66 -10.84
CA GLY A 17 4.71 -6.26 -10.69
C GLY A 17 4.21 -5.63 -9.41
N ILE A 18 2.95 -5.89 -9.05
CA ILE A 18 2.39 -5.35 -7.80
C ILE A 18 2.92 -6.11 -6.58
N GLN A 19 3.15 -7.40 -6.69
CA GLN A 19 3.73 -8.20 -5.61
C GLN A 19 5.15 -7.71 -5.28
N GLU A 20 5.98 -7.47 -6.26
CA GLU A 20 7.33 -6.94 -6.04
C GLU A 20 7.29 -5.56 -5.40
N TYR A 21 6.37 -4.69 -5.83
CA TYR A 21 6.17 -3.40 -5.21
C TYR A 21 5.84 -3.56 -3.72
N PHE A 22 4.91 -4.44 -3.37
CA PHE A 22 4.53 -4.69 -1.98
C PHE A 22 5.69 -5.21 -1.15
N GLU A 23 6.48 -6.12 -1.69
CA GLU A 23 7.65 -6.67 -0.99
C GLU A 23 8.69 -5.58 -0.72
N ASN A 24 8.95 -4.72 -1.69
CA ASN A 24 9.99 -3.69 -1.59
C ASN A 24 9.54 -2.45 -0.81
N GLU A 25 8.25 -2.17 -0.78
CA GLU A 25 7.73 -0.94 -0.16
C GLU A 25 7.62 -1.04 1.36
N GLN A 26 7.57 -2.24 1.94
CA GLN A 26 7.33 -2.40 3.38
C GLN A 26 8.33 -1.66 4.25
N ARG A 27 9.62 -1.79 3.96
CA ARG A 27 10.66 -1.11 4.75
C ARG A 27 10.65 0.41 4.55
N VAL A 28 10.22 0.86 3.39
CA VAL A 28 10.08 2.29 3.11
C VAL A 28 8.96 2.89 3.96
N ILE A 29 7.83 2.20 4.05
CA ILE A 29 6.70 2.56 4.90
C ILE A 29 7.14 2.70 6.37
N GLU A 30 7.86 1.70 6.88
CA GLU A 30 8.34 1.69 8.27
C GLU A 30 9.29 2.86 8.54
N ARG A 31 10.19 3.11 7.63
CA ARG A 31 11.18 4.18 7.73
C ARG A 31 10.52 5.57 7.64
N SER A 32 9.38 5.67 6.98
CA SER A 32 8.64 6.93 6.82
C SER A 32 7.71 7.24 8.00
N GLY A 33 7.59 6.34 8.96
CA GLY A 33 6.79 6.54 10.16
C GLY A 33 5.46 5.81 10.20
N GLY A 34 5.16 5.00 9.18
CA GLY A 34 4.02 4.10 9.19
C GLY A 34 4.40 2.75 9.78
N LYS A 35 3.42 2.01 10.26
CA LYS A 35 3.58 0.63 10.68
C LYS A 35 2.77 -0.25 9.75
N ILE A 36 3.45 -1.10 9.01
CA ILE A 36 2.77 -1.96 8.05
C ILE A 36 1.96 -3.02 8.80
N VAL A 37 0.66 -3.08 8.53
CA VAL A 37 -0.19 -4.18 8.98
C VAL A 37 -0.07 -5.32 7.99
N GLY A 38 -0.11 -5.00 6.70
CA GLY A 38 0.14 -5.96 5.65
C GLY A 38 -0.29 -5.46 4.28
N TYR A 39 0.27 -6.12 3.27
CA TYR A 39 -0.24 -6.04 1.92
C TYR A 39 -0.89 -7.38 1.58
N PHE A 40 -2.02 -7.32 0.88
CA PHE A 40 -2.83 -8.50 0.61
C PHE A 40 -3.16 -8.57 -0.87
N LEU A 41 -2.90 -9.72 -1.46
CA LEU A 41 -3.26 -10.03 -2.84
C LEU A 41 -4.52 -10.89 -2.85
N PRO A 42 -5.32 -10.82 -3.92
CA PRO A 42 -6.51 -11.67 -4.02
C PRO A 42 -6.12 -13.14 -4.22
N THR A 43 -7.06 -14.02 -3.89
CA THR A 43 -6.94 -15.45 -4.15
C THR A 43 -7.93 -15.86 -5.24
N ASP A 44 -7.82 -17.11 -5.70
CA ASP A 44 -8.71 -17.66 -6.72
C ASP A 44 -10.07 -18.11 -6.18
N PHE A 45 -10.22 -18.13 -4.84
CA PHE A 45 -11.38 -18.77 -4.23
C PHE A 45 -12.64 -17.91 -4.19
N ALA A 46 -12.48 -16.61 -3.98
CA ALA A 46 -13.65 -15.75 -3.82
C ALA A 46 -13.28 -14.31 -4.08
N GLY A 47 -14.25 -13.55 -4.53
CA GLY A 47 -14.12 -12.12 -4.76
C GLY A 47 -13.37 -11.77 -6.03
N PRO A 48 -13.11 -10.47 -6.21
CA PRO A 48 -12.37 -9.99 -7.38
C PRO A 48 -10.93 -10.49 -7.39
N THR A 49 -10.43 -10.78 -8.57
CA THR A 49 -9.03 -11.20 -8.77
C THR A 49 -8.13 -10.04 -9.18
N ASP A 50 -8.67 -8.83 -9.25
CA ASP A 50 -8.00 -7.63 -9.72
C ASP A 50 -7.88 -6.53 -8.66
N GLU A 51 -8.12 -6.86 -7.39
CA GLU A 51 -8.02 -5.92 -6.28
C GLU A 51 -7.03 -6.41 -5.22
N ALA A 52 -6.16 -5.51 -4.77
CA ALA A 52 -5.23 -5.75 -3.69
C ALA A 52 -5.41 -4.68 -2.62
N ILE A 53 -4.94 -4.93 -1.40
CA ILE A 53 -5.14 -4.02 -0.27
C ILE A 53 -3.83 -3.85 0.47
N GLY A 54 -3.51 -2.60 0.81
CA GLY A 54 -2.45 -2.27 1.75
C GLY A 54 -3.06 -1.65 3.00
N LEU A 55 -2.63 -2.11 4.17
CA LEU A 55 -3.05 -1.57 5.47
C LEU A 55 -1.84 -1.08 6.23
N ILE A 56 -1.86 0.20 6.62
CA ILE A 56 -0.74 0.87 7.27
C ILE A 56 -1.27 1.65 8.47
N ASP A 57 -0.78 1.33 9.66
CA ASP A 57 -1.12 2.09 10.86
C ASP A 57 -0.29 3.37 10.94
N ILE A 58 -0.96 4.47 11.22
CA ILE A 58 -0.36 5.80 11.38
C ILE A 58 -0.83 6.37 12.72
N PRO A 59 0.04 7.07 13.48
CA PRO A 59 -0.35 7.56 14.82
C PRO A 59 -1.62 8.40 14.84
N SER A 60 -1.79 9.27 13.83
CA SER A 60 -3.00 10.10 13.71
C SER A 60 -3.09 10.67 12.30
N VAL A 61 -4.26 11.18 11.95
CA VAL A 61 -4.45 11.89 10.67
C VAL A 61 -3.59 13.14 10.62
N SER A 62 -3.36 13.80 11.76
CA SER A 62 -2.59 15.05 11.81
C SER A 62 -1.12 14.89 11.40
N VAL A 63 -0.54 13.69 11.53
CA VAL A 63 0.85 13.43 11.12
C VAL A 63 0.94 12.84 9.71
N TYR A 64 -0.17 12.67 9.04
CA TYR A 64 -0.21 12.03 7.72
C TYR A 64 0.57 12.81 6.66
N GLU A 65 0.51 14.13 6.69
CA GLU A 65 1.23 14.96 5.72
C GLU A 65 2.74 14.78 5.85
N ASP A 66 3.27 14.74 7.08
CA ASP A 66 4.69 14.49 7.31
C ASP A 66 5.10 13.11 6.81
N TYR A 67 4.27 12.11 7.10
CA TYR A 67 4.47 10.76 6.60
C TYR A 67 4.55 10.74 5.07
N ARG A 68 3.58 11.39 4.41
CA ARG A 68 3.54 11.46 2.95
C ARG A 68 4.76 12.18 2.38
N GLN A 69 5.22 13.24 3.05
CA GLN A 69 6.39 13.99 2.60
C GLN A 69 7.66 13.15 2.72
N ARG A 70 7.84 12.45 3.84
CA ARG A 70 8.99 11.54 4.03
C ARG A 70 8.99 10.44 2.97
N LEU A 71 7.82 9.87 2.71
CA LEU A 71 7.66 8.84 1.70
C LEU A 71 8.04 9.37 0.32
N ALA A 72 7.52 10.54 -0.05
CA ALA A 72 7.78 11.15 -1.35
C ALA A 72 9.27 11.48 -1.57
N ASP A 73 9.98 11.82 -0.49
CA ASP A 73 11.42 12.16 -0.56
C ASP A 73 12.33 10.94 -0.54
N ASP A 74 11.80 9.76 -0.23
CA ASP A 74 12.61 8.54 -0.11
C ASP A 74 13.00 8.02 -1.49
N PRO A 75 14.31 7.90 -1.79
CA PRO A 75 14.77 7.43 -3.09
C PRO A 75 14.30 6.01 -3.44
N GLU A 76 14.21 5.14 -2.44
CA GLU A 76 13.74 3.76 -2.66
C GLU A 76 12.26 3.74 -3.01
N HIS A 77 11.46 4.60 -2.36
CA HIS A 77 10.05 4.75 -2.72
C HIS A 77 9.90 5.17 -4.18
N LYS A 78 10.67 6.17 -4.59
CA LYS A 78 10.65 6.65 -5.98
C LYS A 78 11.00 5.54 -6.96
N ALA A 79 12.01 4.73 -6.65
CA ALA A 79 12.41 3.60 -7.47
C ALA A 79 11.32 2.52 -7.53
N ASN A 80 10.69 2.23 -6.39
CA ASN A 80 9.61 1.24 -6.32
C ASN A 80 8.39 1.67 -7.14
N VAL A 81 8.02 2.95 -7.05
CA VAL A 81 6.91 3.51 -7.83
C VAL A 81 7.23 3.48 -9.32
N ALA A 82 8.47 3.83 -9.70
CA ALA A 82 8.89 3.79 -11.10
C ALA A 82 8.81 2.38 -11.67
N ALA A 83 9.25 1.38 -10.89
CA ALA A 83 9.18 -0.02 -11.30
C ALA A 83 7.73 -0.50 -11.45
N LEU A 84 6.86 -0.11 -10.52
CA LEU A 84 5.43 -0.44 -10.58
C LEU A 84 4.79 0.17 -11.83
N THR A 85 5.06 1.44 -12.09
CA THR A 85 4.56 2.13 -13.28
C THR A 85 5.05 1.45 -14.56
N ALA A 86 6.34 1.12 -14.61
CA ALA A 86 6.93 0.46 -15.78
C ALA A 86 6.32 -0.92 -16.03
N SER A 87 5.90 -1.63 -14.97
CA SER A 87 5.26 -2.94 -15.09
C SER A 87 3.87 -2.86 -15.73
N GLY A 88 3.20 -1.71 -15.65
CA GLY A 88 1.83 -1.53 -16.12
C GLY A 88 0.80 -2.27 -15.26
N ALA A 89 1.16 -2.71 -14.05
CA ALA A 89 0.27 -3.51 -13.22
C ALA A 89 -0.88 -2.70 -12.62
N THR A 90 -0.63 -1.49 -12.12
CA THR A 90 -1.63 -0.70 -11.39
C THR A 90 -2.53 0.07 -12.35
N VAL A 91 -3.85 -0.09 -12.19
CA VAL A 91 -4.88 0.63 -12.94
C VAL A 91 -5.35 1.85 -12.15
N SER A 92 -5.64 1.68 -10.86
CA SER A 92 -6.11 2.75 -9.99
C SER A 92 -5.79 2.46 -8.54
N MET A 93 -5.87 3.50 -7.72
CA MET A 93 -5.54 3.43 -6.31
C MET A 93 -6.49 4.35 -5.54
N VAL A 94 -7.13 3.83 -4.50
CA VAL A 94 -8.03 4.59 -3.64
C VAL A 94 -7.55 4.49 -2.21
N ARG A 95 -7.38 5.62 -1.54
CA ARG A 95 -6.95 5.70 -0.14
C ARG A 95 -8.11 6.12 0.75
N SER A 96 -8.20 5.50 1.91
CA SER A 96 -9.16 5.89 2.95
C SER A 96 -8.55 5.69 4.33
N PHE A 97 -9.04 6.45 5.30
CA PHE A 97 -8.71 6.22 6.70
C PHE A 97 -9.81 5.40 7.33
N ILE A 98 -9.42 4.35 8.03
CA ILE A 98 -10.35 3.49 8.75
C ILE A 98 -9.91 3.38 10.20
N ARG A 99 -10.82 3.01 11.07
CA ARG A 99 -10.58 2.88 12.49
C ARG A 99 -10.81 1.43 12.91
N ARG A 100 -9.82 0.88 13.60
CA ARG A 100 -9.94 -0.49 14.10
C ARG A 100 -10.99 -0.56 15.21
N VAL A 101 -11.87 -1.54 15.11
CA VAL A 101 -12.77 -1.87 16.21
C VAL A 101 -12.03 -2.86 17.11
N PRO A 102 -11.92 -2.60 18.41
CA PRO A 102 -11.21 -3.53 19.31
C PRO A 102 -11.81 -4.94 19.26
N VAL A 103 -10.93 -5.93 19.29
CA VAL A 103 -11.34 -7.33 19.37
C VAL A 103 -11.78 -7.60 20.81
N GLN A 104 -12.95 -8.18 20.96
CA GLN A 104 -13.54 -8.48 22.27
C GLN A 104 -13.08 -9.85 22.79
#